data_9974379a33305dd6d598491d29af7b07
#
_entry.id   9974379a33305dd6d598491d29af7b07
#
_cell.length_a   1.000
_cell.length_b   1.000
_cell.length_c   1.000
_cell.angle_alpha   90.00
_cell.angle_beta   90.00
_cell.angle_gamma   90.00
#
_symmetry.space_group_name_H-M   'P 1'
#
loop_
_entity.id
_entity.type
_entity.pdbx_description
1 polymer ?
#
loop_
_entity_poly.entity_id
_entity_poly.type
_entity_poly.pdbx_seq_one_letter_code
_entity_poly.pdbx_strand_id
1 'polypeptide(L)'
;MDKKTNIKDIISMAGGLDYINPKDIPSIDLYMDQLTTFMEDQLGKNRRNDEDKVMTKTMINNYTKNNLLPSPNKKRYSKQHLILLIYIYYLKNMLSINDIQTLLQPLIDGYFNA
;
A
#
# COMPACT_ATOMS: atom_id res chain seq x y z
N MET A 1 14.61 15.02 3.10
CA MET A 1 13.53 14.75 4.04
C MET A 1 14.09 14.62 5.44
N ASP A 2 13.44 15.25 6.41
CA ASP A 2 13.84 15.16 7.79
C ASP A 2 13.73 13.71 8.29
N LYS A 3 14.73 13.25 9.04
CA LYS A 3 14.74 11.91 9.62
C LYS A 3 13.54 11.64 10.53
N LYS A 4 12.95 12.70 11.07
CA LYS A 4 11.79 12.59 11.98
C LYS A 4 10.47 12.53 11.24
N THR A 5 10.45 12.83 9.95
CA THR A 5 9.24 12.75 9.15
C THR A 5 8.95 11.27 8.85
N ASN A 6 7.85 10.77 9.34
CA ASN A 6 7.46 9.40 9.10
C ASN A 6 6.42 9.32 7.97
N ILE A 7 6.10 8.11 7.56
CA ILE A 7 5.18 7.86 6.45
C ILE A 7 3.78 8.41 6.76
N LYS A 8 3.36 8.29 8.00
CA LYS A 8 2.06 8.78 8.44
C LYS A 8 1.94 10.29 8.27
N ASP A 9 3.01 11.03 8.60
CA ASP A 9 3.04 12.48 8.44
C ASP A 9 2.95 12.87 6.96
N ILE A 10 3.65 12.14 6.10
CA ILE A 10 3.62 12.39 4.66
C ILE A 10 2.23 12.17 4.10
N ILE A 11 1.54 11.11 4.51
CA ILE A 11 0.18 10.81 4.07
C ILE A 11 -0.77 11.93 4.51
N SER A 12 -0.62 12.40 5.74
CA SER A 12 -1.43 13.51 6.25
C SER A 12 -1.21 14.78 5.44
N MET A 13 0.05 15.09 5.12
CA MET A 13 0.40 16.25 4.31
C MET A 13 -0.16 16.17 2.90
N ALA A 14 -0.33 14.97 2.37
CA ALA A 14 -0.89 14.75 1.04
C ALA A 14 -2.41 14.85 1.01
N GLY A 15 -3.04 15.17 2.12
CA GLY A 15 -4.50 15.21 2.21
C GLY A 15 -5.13 13.85 2.41
N GLY A 16 -4.35 12.89 2.91
CA GLY A 16 -4.83 11.54 3.19
C GLY A 16 -5.67 11.46 4.45
N LEU A 17 -6.68 12.31 4.56
CA LEU A 17 -7.54 12.37 5.74
C LEU A 17 -8.39 11.11 5.90
N ASP A 18 -8.65 10.41 4.81
CA ASP A 18 -9.49 9.22 4.78
C ASP A 18 -8.66 7.94 4.83
N TYR A 19 -7.52 7.97 5.50
CA TYR A 19 -6.72 6.77 5.62
C TYR A 19 -7.48 5.67 6.38
N ILE A 20 -7.14 4.43 6.07
CA ILE A 20 -7.83 3.27 6.62
C ILE A 20 -7.47 3.10 8.10
N ASN A 21 -8.48 2.89 8.93
CA ASN A 21 -8.27 2.56 10.32
C ASN A 21 -7.63 1.16 10.40
N PRO A 22 -6.53 0.99 11.15
CA PRO A 22 -5.90 -0.33 11.29
C PRO A 22 -6.84 -1.44 11.71
N LYS A 23 -7.91 -1.11 12.42
CA LYS A 23 -8.93 -2.09 12.83
C LYS A 23 -9.72 -2.66 11.66
N ASP A 24 -9.79 -1.92 10.55
CA ASP A 24 -10.53 -2.35 9.37
C ASP A 24 -9.68 -3.22 8.44
N ILE A 25 -8.40 -3.40 8.74
CA ILE A 25 -7.51 -4.23 7.95
C ILE A 25 -7.65 -5.68 8.43
N PRO A 26 -7.98 -6.63 7.52
CA PRO A 26 -8.13 -8.03 7.91
C PRO A 26 -6.85 -8.59 8.54
N SER A 27 -7.01 -9.40 9.58
CA SER A 27 -5.88 -10.11 10.19
C SER A 27 -5.60 -11.45 9.52
N ILE A 28 -6.46 -11.89 8.60
CA ILE A 28 -6.24 -13.10 7.82
C ILE A 28 -5.57 -12.76 6.49
N ASP A 29 -4.83 -13.73 5.95
CA ASP A 29 -4.19 -13.55 4.64
C ASP A 29 -5.24 -13.59 3.53
N LEU A 30 -5.03 -12.78 2.49
CA LEU A 30 -5.95 -12.65 1.37
C LEU A 30 -5.31 -13.12 0.07
N TYR A 31 -6.10 -13.76 -0.77
CA TYR A 31 -5.71 -14.02 -2.16
C TYR A 31 -5.89 -12.75 -2.99
N MET A 32 -5.29 -12.74 -4.19
CA MET A 32 -5.27 -11.54 -5.05
C MET A 32 -6.67 -10.94 -5.27
N ASP A 33 -7.67 -11.77 -5.56
CA ASP A 33 -9.02 -11.27 -5.82
C ASP A 33 -9.64 -10.61 -4.59
N GLN A 34 -9.40 -11.19 -3.42
CA GLN A 34 -9.87 -10.62 -2.15
C GLN A 34 -9.13 -9.32 -1.85
N LEU A 35 -7.84 -9.28 -2.14
CA LEU A 35 -7.00 -8.11 -1.93
C LEU A 35 -7.48 -6.93 -2.77
N THR A 36 -7.70 -7.14 -4.06
CA THR A 36 -8.15 -6.07 -4.95
C THR A 36 -9.53 -5.57 -4.55
N THR A 37 -10.43 -6.46 -4.14
CA THR A 37 -11.75 -6.09 -3.64
C THR A 37 -11.64 -5.24 -2.38
N PHE A 38 -10.80 -5.65 -1.43
CA PHE A 38 -10.57 -4.89 -0.20
C PHE A 38 -10.08 -3.48 -0.51
N MET A 39 -9.10 -3.35 -1.39
CA MET A 39 -8.55 -2.05 -1.76
C MET A 39 -9.61 -1.16 -2.42
N GLU A 40 -10.44 -1.72 -3.30
CA GLU A 40 -11.54 -0.96 -3.91
C GLU A 40 -12.55 -0.49 -2.87
N ASP A 41 -12.92 -1.36 -1.94
CA ASP A 41 -13.91 -1.02 -0.92
C ASP A 41 -13.40 0.06 0.02
N GLN A 42 -12.14 0.00 0.39
CA GLN A 42 -11.58 0.93 1.37
C GLN A 42 -11.13 2.25 0.77
N LEU A 43 -10.57 2.22 -0.43
CA LEU A 43 -9.95 3.40 -1.03
C LEU A 43 -10.71 3.93 -2.24
N GLY A 44 -11.71 3.20 -2.73
CA GLY A 44 -12.47 3.58 -3.92
C GLY A 44 -13.23 4.89 -3.77
N LYS A 45 -13.51 5.32 -2.56
CA LYS A 45 -14.19 6.59 -2.29
C LYS A 45 -13.39 7.79 -2.76
N ASN A 46 -12.07 7.66 -2.85
CA ASN A 46 -11.17 8.75 -3.17
C ASN A 46 -10.86 8.85 -4.66
N ARG A 47 -11.36 7.92 -5.47
CA ARG A 47 -11.10 7.98 -6.91
C ARG A 47 -12.00 9.02 -7.57
N ARG A 48 -11.45 9.67 -8.59
CA ARG A 48 -12.16 10.74 -9.30
C ARG A 48 -13.16 10.21 -10.32
N ASN A 49 -12.96 8.98 -10.77
CA ASN A 49 -13.69 8.39 -11.87
C ASN A 49 -13.99 6.94 -11.53
N ASP A 50 -15.24 6.53 -11.73
CA ASP A 50 -15.66 5.15 -11.46
C ASP A 50 -14.91 4.13 -12.32
N GLU A 51 -14.36 4.56 -13.45
CA GLU A 51 -13.57 3.68 -14.30
C GLU A 51 -12.15 3.47 -13.78
N ASP A 52 -11.66 4.36 -12.91
CA ASP A 52 -10.31 4.25 -12.36
C ASP A 52 -10.31 3.24 -11.23
N LYS A 53 -9.57 2.17 -11.40
CA LYS A 53 -9.38 1.18 -10.35
C LYS A 53 -8.36 1.70 -9.32
N VAL A 54 -8.62 1.43 -8.04
CA VAL A 54 -7.67 1.77 -6.98
C VAL A 54 -6.36 1.05 -7.21
N MET A 55 -6.42 -0.27 -7.32
CA MET A 55 -5.26 -1.10 -7.64
C MET A 55 -5.71 -2.31 -8.44
N THR A 56 -5.02 -2.55 -9.55
CA THR A 56 -5.27 -3.73 -10.36
C THR A 56 -4.26 -4.84 -10.00
N LYS A 57 -4.59 -6.06 -10.39
CA LYS A 57 -3.67 -7.18 -10.27
C LYS A 57 -2.32 -6.88 -10.92
N THR A 58 -2.35 -6.24 -12.10
CA THR A 58 -1.13 -5.87 -12.83
C THR A 58 -0.29 -4.88 -12.04
N MET A 59 -0.93 -3.87 -11.44
CA MET A 59 -0.22 -2.89 -10.61
C MET A 59 0.46 -3.55 -9.43
N ILE A 60 -0.24 -4.42 -8.72
CA ILE A 60 0.31 -5.11 -7.55
C ILE A 60 1.49 -6.00 -7.95
N ASN A 61 1.37 -6.71 -9.07
CA ASN A 61 2.48 -7.53 -9.58
C ASN A 61 3.69 -6.69 -9.96
N ASN A 62 3.47 -5.50 -10.52
CA ASN A 62 4.56 -4.57 -10.85
C ASN A 62 5.26 -4.06 -9.59
N TYR A 63 4.52 -3.78 -8.53
CA TYR A 63 5.13 -3.37 -7.26
C TYR A 63 6.02 -4.47 -6.69
N THR A 64 5.59 -5.71 -6.79
CA THR A 64 6.40 -6.86 -6.37
C THR A 64 7.67 -6.98 -7.21
N LYS A 65 7.52 -6.83 -8.52
CA LYS A 65 8.64 -6.88 -9.46
C LYS A 65 9.70 -5.81 -9.20
N ASN A 66 9.26 -4.63 -8.77
CA ASN A 66 10.14 -3.49 -8.52
C ASN A 66 10.59 -3.40 -7.06
N ASN A 67 10.39 -4.44 -6.29
CA ASN A 67 10.82 -4.54 -4.89
C ASN A 67 10.15 -3.52 -3.96
N LEU A 68 9.00 -2.98 -4.37
CA LEU A 68 8.18 -2.15 -3.50
C LEU A 68 7.36 -2.98 -2.53
N LEU A 69 7.00 -4.18 -2.96
CA LEU A 69 6.16 -5.09 -2.19
C LEU A 69 6.84 -6.45 -2.14
N PRO A 70 7.05 -7.00 -0.94
CA PRO A 70 7.55 -8.38 -0.83
C PRO A 70 6.62 -9.37 -1.51
N SER A 71 7.17 -10.46 -1.98
CA SER A 71 6.37 -11.50 -2.63
C SER A 71 5.36 -12.11 -1.67
N PRO A 72 4.17 -12.49 -2.15
CA PRO A 72 3.19 -13.17 -1.31
C PRO A 72 3.68 -14.56 -0.93
N ASN A 73 3.19 -15.06 0.20
CA ASN A 73 3.49 -16.42 0.65
C ASN A 73 2.39 -17.35 0.12
N LYS A 74 2.75 -18.26 -0.78
CA LYS A 74 1.79 -19.19 -1.38
C LYS A 74 0.59 -18.47 -1.98
N LYS A 75 0.86 -17.36 -2.70
CA LYS A 75 -0.14 -16.52 -3.36
C LYS A 75 -1.06 -15.78 -2.39
N ARG A 76 -0.73 -15.73 -1.10
CA ARG A 76 -1.51 -15.02 -0.08
C ARG A 76 -0.77 -13.80 0.42
N TYR A 77 -1.50 -12.72 0.60
CA TYR A 77 -1.01 -11.43 1.05
C TYR A 77 -1.42 -11.20 2.49
N SER A 78 -0.45 -10.90 3.36
CA SER A 78 -0.67 -10.69 4.78
C SER A 78 -1.17 -9.29 5.08
N LYS A 79 -1.52 -9.04 6.35
CA LYS A 79 -1.87 -7.70 6.83
C LYS A 79 -0.76 -6.70 6.51
N GLN A 80 0.50 -7.11 6.65
CA GLN A 80 1.64 -6.24 6.37
C GLN A 80 1.72 -5.86 4.90
N HIS A 81 1.40 -6.78 3.99
CA HIS A 81 1.26 -6.46 2.58
C HIS A 81 0.18 -5.41 2.34
N LEU A 82 -0.95 -5.56 3.01
CA LEU A 82 -2.06 -4.61 2.87
C LEU A 82 -1.65 -3.22 3.33
N ILE A 83 -0.95 -3.12 4.46
CA ILE A 83 -0.46 -1.84 4.98
C ILE A 83 0.48 -1.19 3.97
N LEU A 84 1.42 -1.93 3.40
CA LEU A 84 2.34 -1.40 2.39
C LEU A 84 1.58 -0.91 1.15
N LEU A 85 0.60 -1.66 0.69
CA LEU A 85 -0.19 -1.26 -0.48
C LEU A 85 -0.99 0.02 -0.24
N ILE A 86 -1.50 0.20 0.97
CA ILE A 86 -2.20 1.42 1.35
C ILE A 86 -1.25 2.61 1.28
N TYR A 87 -0.03 2.49 1.82
CA TYR A 87 0.97 3.54 1.73
C TYR A 87 1.34 3.83 0.27
N ILE A 88 1.54 2.80 -0.54
CA ILE A 88 1.85 2.96 -1.96
C ILE A 88 0.74 3.74 -2.65
N TYR A 89 -0.51 3.42 -2.36
CA TYR A 89 -1.67 4.12 -2.94
C TYR A 89 -1.61 5.62 -2.67
N TYR A 90 -1.33 6.02 -1.44
CA TYR A 90 -1.28 7.43 -1.09
C TYR A 90 -0.04 8.14 -1.65
N LEU A 91 1.06 7.44 -1.81
CA LEU A 91 2.33 8.05 -2.22
C LEU A 91 2.55 8.06 -3.73
N LYS A 92 1.87 7.20 -4.47
CA LYS A 92 2.15 7.00 -5.91
C LYS A 92 1.95 8.23 -6.78
N ASN A 93 1.12 9.16 -6.35
CA ASN A 93 0.86 10.38 -7.10
C ASN A 93 1.81 11.52 -6.76
N MET A 94 2.66 11.33 -5.76
CA MET A 94 3.57 12.35 -5.27
C MET A 94 5.04 12.00 -5.50
N LEU A 95 5.36 10.71 -5.47
CA LEU A 95 6.72 10.23 -5.47
C LEU A 95 6.94 9.21 -6.58
N SER A 96 8.16 9.14 -7.06
CA SER A 96 8.55 8.08 -8.00
C SER A 96 8.56 6.72 -7.29
N ILE A 97 8.57 5.65 -8.07
CA ILE A 97 8.68 4.29 -7.54
C ILE A 97 9.94 4.14 -6.68
N ASN A 98 11.06 4.71 -7.13
CA ASN A 98 12.31 4.62 -6.39
C ASN A 98 12.23 5.35 -5.05
N ASP A 99 11.59 6.53 -5.03
CA ASP A 99 11.44 7.30 -3.80
C ASP A 99 10.52 6.58 -2.83
N ILE A 100 9.44 5.98 -3.32
CA ILE A 100 8.52 5.20 -2.49
C ILE A 100 9.26 4.02 -1.89
N GLN A 101 10.05 3.31 -2.68
CA GLN A 101 10.84 2.18 -2.20
C GLN A 101 11.79 2.60 -1.08
N THR A 102 12.51 3.69 -1.27
CA THR A 102 13.43 4.19 -0.25
C THR A 102 12.69 4.53 1.03
N LEU A 103 11.54 5.18 0.91
CA LEU A 103 10.75 5.58 2.06
C LEU A 103 10.16 4.38 2.81
N LEU A 104 9.72 3.35 2.09
CA LEU A 104 9.07 2.18 2.69
C LEU A 104 10.05 1.10 3.14
N GLN A 105 11.33 1.20 2.76
CA GLN A 105 12.32 0.17 3.08
C GLN A 105 12.38 -0.17 4.58
N PRO A 106 12.37 0.80 5.51
CA PRO A 106 12.36 0.48 6.93
C PRO A 106 11.14 -0.34 7.36
N LEU A 107 9.97 -0.09 6.78
CA LEU A 107 8.77 -0.88 7.06
C LEU A 107 8.91 -2.29 6.50
N ILE A 108 9.43 -2.41 5.28
CA ILE A 108 9.64 -3.72 4.66
C ILE A 108 10.60 -4.54 5.53
N ASP A 109 11.70 -3.94 5.95
CA ASP A 109 12.69 -4.62 6.79
C ASP A 109 12.09 -5.03 8.13
N GLY A 110 11.33 -4.15 8.75
CA GLY A 110 10.69 -4.42 10.04
C GLY A 110 9.62 -5.51 9.98
N TYR A 111 8.86 -5.54 8.88
CA TYR A 111 7.74 -6.49 8.76
C TYR A 111 8.16 -7.85 8.20
N PHE A 112 9.12 -7.90 7.29
CA PHE A 112 9.42 -9.11 6.52
C PHE A 112 10.82 -9.66 6.72
N ASN A 113 11.76 -8.82 7.14
CA ASN A 113 13.17 -9.21 7.26
C ASN A 113 13.70 -9.16 8.68
N ALA A 114 12.84 -8.88 9.63
CA ALA A 114 13.23 -8.80 11.04
C ALA A 114 13.48 -10.18 11.64
#